data_3b84810ba2658cd7d9f09f4f005445f4
#
_entry.id   3b84810ba2658cd7d9f09f4f005445f4
#
_cell.length_a   1.000
_cell.length_b   1.000
_cell.length_c   1.000
_cell.angle_alpha   90.00
_cell.angle_beta   90.00
_cell.angle_gamma   90.00
#
_symmetry.space_group_name_H-M   'P 1'
#
loop_
_entity.id
_entity.type
_entity.pdbx_description
1 polymer ?
#
loop_
_entity_poly.entity_id
_entity_poly.type
_entity_poly.pdbx_seq_one_letter_code
_entity_poly.pdbx_strand_id
1 'polypeptide(L)'
;MPDTTRTDPILRDALSRAAEGPVDTIPDDGRLEQDFGVDSLALAELVTDLEKRLSVVIPDEETGRLHTVADLRALLARLAPNGTDAS
;
A
#
# COMPACT_ATOMS: atom_id res chain seq x y z
N MET A 1 -8.68 10.19 -11.86
CA MET A 1 -8.87 10.66 -10.71
C MET A 1 -9.59 9.82 -9.79
N PRO A 2 -10.67 9.32 -10.08
CA PRO A 2 -11.43 8.56 -9.17
C PRO A 2 -10.73 7.36 -8.60
N ASP A 3 -9.79 6.82 -9.30
CA ASP A 3 -9.15 5.63 -8.84
C ASP A 3 -8.36 5.85 -7.59
N THR A 4 -7.76 7.01 -7.45
CA THR A 4 -6.99 7.33 -6.28
C THR A 4 -7.89 7.34 -5.06
N THR A 5 -9.10 7.82 -5.22
CA THR A 5 -10.04 7.88 -4.12
C THR A 5 -10.38 6.48 -3.64
N ARG A 6 -10.47 5.54 -4.56
CA ARG A 6 -10.83 4.19 -4.20
C ARG A 6 -9.65 3.47 -3.54
N THR A 7 -8.46 3.69 -4.02
CA THR A 7 -7.27 3.02 -3.52
C THR A 7 -6.87 3.55 -2.14
N ASP A 8 -7.00 4.85 -1.92
CA ASP A 8 -6.59 5.44 -0.67
C ASP A 8 -7.28 4.88 0.57
N PRO A 9 -8.59 4.70 0.59
CA PRO A 9 -9.23 4.12 1.76
C PRO A 9 -8.76 2.70 2.05
N ILE A 10 -8.55 1.91 1.01
CA ILE A 10 -8.06 0.56 1.16
C ILE A 10 -6.65 0.57 1.70
N LEU A 11 -5.80 1.43 1.15
CA LEU A 11 -4.43 1.55 1.58
C LEU A 11 -4.35 2.01 3.04
N ARG A 12 -5.16 2.99 3.41
CA ARG A 12 -5.15 3.51 4.76
C ARG A 12 -5.58 2.42 5.76
N ASP A 13 -6.61 1.67 5.43
CA ASP A 13 -7.09 0.64 6.33
C ASP A 13 -6.06 -0.48 6.47
N ALA A 14 -5.46 -0.89 5.37
CA ALA A 14 -4.45 -1.94 5.42
C ALA A 14 -3.21 -1.46 6.19
N LEU A 15 -2.81 -0.22 5.97
CA LEU A 15 -1.65 0.33 6.65
C LEU A 15 -1.94 0.48 8.15
N SER A 16 -3.15 0.86 8.50
CA SER A 16 -3.51 0.98 9.91
C SER A 16 -3.40 -0.34 10.64
N ARG A 17 -3.71 -1.43 9.95
CA ARG A 17 -3.61 -2.74 10.57
C ARG A 17 -2.16 -3.17 10.75
N ALA A 18 -1.29 -2.76 9.84
CA ALA A 18 0.11 -3.13 9.90
C ALA A 18 0.91 -2.20 10.80
N ALA A 19 0.50 -0.95 10.92
CA ALA A 19 1.23 0.03 11.71
C ALA A 19 1.04 -0.22 13.19
N GLU A 20 1.93 0.32 13.99
CA GLU A 20 1.84 0.13 15.42
C GLU A 20 0.86 1.06 16.11
N GLY A 21 0.30 1.99 15.42
CA GLY A 21 -0.65 2.93 16.00
C GLY A 21 -1.63 3.39 14.97
N PRO A 22 -2.58 4.24 15.38
CA PRO A 22 -3.58 4.72 14.45
C PRO A 22 -2.95 5.54 13.34
N VAL A 23 -3.51 5.43 12.16
CA VAL A 23 -3.02 6.14 11.00
C VAL A 23 -4.09 7.12 10.55
N ASP A 24 -3.85 8.40 10.80
CA ASP A 24 -4.82 9.43 10.41
C ASP A 24 -4.57 9.91 9.00
N THR A 25 -3.32 10.04 8.62
CA THR A 25 -2.98 10.50 7.29
C THR A 25 -1.90 9.60 6.72
N ILE A 26 -1.80 9.57 5.40
CA ILE A 26 -0.78 8.76 4.74
C ILE A 26 -0.03 9.63 3.74
N PRO A 27 0.86 10.49 4.23
CA PRO A 27 1.61 11.37 3.34
C PRO A 27 2.53 10.56 2.43
N ASP A 28 2.70 11.01 1.21
CA ASP A 28 3.51 10.29 0.24
C ASP A 28 4.94 10.07 0.71
N ASP A 29 5.51 11.01 1.44
CA ASP A 29 6.87 10.89 1.90
C ASP A 29 6.97 10.13 3.23
N GLY A 30 5.86 9.62 3.75
CA GLY A 30 5.89 8.83 4.97
C GLY A 30 6.67 7.56 4.78
N ARG A 31 7.54 7.24 5.72
CA ARG A 31 8.37 6.05 5.64
C ARG A 31 7.68 4.91 6.37
N LEU A 32 7.54 3.79 5.69
CA LEU A 32 6.76 2.69 6.25
C LEU A 32 7.34 2.20 7.56
N GLU A 33 8.62 2.02 7.62
CA GLU A 33 9.24 1.52 8.84
C GLU A 33 9.42 2.59 9.90
N GLN A 34 10.01 3.71 9.54
CA GLN A 34 10.33 4.74 10.52
C GLN A 34 9.11 5.51 11.01
N ASP A 35 8.19 5.82 10.11
CA ASP A 35 7.06 6.66 10.50
C ASP A 35 5.85 5.87 10.95
N PHE A 36 5.69 4.65 10.44
CA PHE A 36 4.51 3.85 10.76
C PHE A 36 4.85 2.57 11.54
N GLY A 37 6.11 2.28 11.71
CA GLY A 37 6.48 1.07 12.45
C GLY A 37 6.26 -0.24 11.69
N VAL A 38 6.21 -0.16 10.38
CA VAL A 38 5.96 -1.33 9.55
C VAL A 38 7.29 -1.99 9.20
N ASP A 39 7.68 -2.99 9.97
CA ASP A 39 8.92 -3.71 9.70
C ASP A 39 8.69 -4.75 8.59
N SER A 40 9.67 -5.60 8.36
CA SER A 40 9.59 -6.56 7.27
C SER A 40 8.39 -7.50 7.38
N LEU A 41 8.13 -7.97 8.57
CA LEU A 41 7.02 -8.88 8.76
C LEU A 41 5.70 -8.16 8.55
N ALA A 42 5.57 -6.97 9.14
CA ALA A 42 4.35 -6.18 8.99
C ALA A 42 4.15 -5.80 7.52
N LEU A 43 5.22 -5.53 6.81
CA LEU A 43 5.13 -5.19 5.40
C LEU A 43 4.62 -6.38 4.60
N ALA A 44 5.09 -7.58 4.91
CA ALA A 44 4.63 -8.76 4.22
C ALA A 44 3.13 -8.97 4.45
N GLU A 45 2.67 -8.71 5.67
CA GLU A 45 1.26 -8.83 5.97
C GLU A 45 0.45 -7.75 5.25
N LEU A 46 0.98 -6.55 5.20
CA LEU A 46 0.32 -5.45 4.51
C LEU A 46 0.17 -5.77 3.02
N VAL A 47 1.22 -6.28 2.41
CA VAL A 47 1.21 -6.61 1.00
C VAL A 47 0.18 -7.73 0.75
N THR A 48 0.16 -8.75 1.60
CA THR A 48 -0.78 -9.85 1.43
C THR A 48 -2.22 -9.35 1.54
N ASP A 49 -2.47 -8.45 2.47
CA ASP A 49 -3.79 -7.89 2.66
C ASP A 49 -4.22 -7.11 1.41
N LEU A 50 -3.32 -6.31 0.86
CA LEU A 50 -3.62 -5.54 -0.33
C LEU A 50 -3.85 -6.44 -1.54
N GLU A 51 -3.10 -7.52 -1.63
CA GLU A 51 -3.29 -8.46 -2.73
C GLU A 51 -4.70 -9.02 -2.70
N LYS A 52 -5.19 -9.35 -1.53
CA LYS A 52 -6.51 -9.90 -1.40
C LYS A 52 -7.59 -8.87 -1.68
N ARG A 53 -7.41 -7.68 -1.18
CA ARG A 53 -8.43 -6.64 -1.32
C ARG A 53 -8.54 -6.12 -2.74
N LEU A 54 -7.41 -6.06 -3.43
CA LEU A 54 -7.38 -5.49 -4.77
C LEU A 54 -7.31 -6.55 -5.86
N SER A 55 -7.23 -7.82 -5.47
CA SER A 55 -7.14 -8.93 -6.41
C SER A 55 -5.95 -8.76 -7.35
N VAL A 56 -4.80 -8.42 -6.78
CA VAL A 56 -3.57 -8.25 -7.56
C VAL A 56 -2.50 -9.15 -6.98
N VAL A 57 -1.44 -9.34 -7.73
CA VAL A 57 -0.30 -10.12 -7.27
C VAL A 57 0.90 -9.19 -7.15
N ILE A 58 1.50 -9.13 -5.98
CA ILE A 58 2.66 -8.28 -5.75
C ILE A 58 3.87 -9.18 -5.56
N PRO A 59 4.80 -9.18 -6.52
CA PRO A 59 5.98 -10.05 -6.41
C PRO A 59 6.84 -9.69 -5.22
N ASP A 60 7.54 -10.67 -4.66
CA ASP A 60 8.39 -10.44 -3.51
C ASP A 60 9.47 -9.41 -3.79
N GLU A 61 9.99 -9.39 -4.99
CA GLU A 61 11.03 -8.42 -5.32
C GLU A 61 10.48 -7.00 -5.28
N GLU A 62 9.22 -6.80 -5.55
CA GLU A 62 8.63 -5.47 -5.47
C GLU A 62 8.44 -5.10 -4.00
N THR A 63 8.09 -6.08 -3.18
CA THR A 63 7.91 -5.84 -1.76
C THR A 63 9.18 -5.29 -1.14
N GLY A 64 10.32 -5.80 -1.55
CA GLY A 64 11.59 -5.34 -1.00
C GLY A 64 11.95 -3.92 -1.36
N ARG A 65 11.26 -3.33 -2.34
CA ARG A 65 11.53 -1.98 -2.75
C ARG A 65 10.59 -0.96 -2.14
N LEU A 66 9.66 -1.41 -1.32
CA LEU A 66 8.67 -0.51 -0.74
C LEU A 66 9.21 0.11 0.54
N HIS A 67 9.51 1.39 0.49
CA HIS A 67 10.05 2.11 1.63
C HIS A 67 9.15 3.25 2.10
N THR A 68 8.42 3.85 1.18
CA THR A 68 7.55 4.98 1.52
C THR A 68 6.14 4.74 1.02
N VAL A 69 5.23 5.57 1.47
CA VAL A 69 3.85 5.51 1.01
C VAL A 69 3.78 5.76 -0.49
N ALA A 70 4.62 6.67 -1.00
CA ALA A 70 4.64 6.93 -2.43
C ALA A 70 5.02 5.68 -3.22
N ASP A 71 5.98 4.89 -2.70
CA ASP A 71 6.38 3.66 -3.37
C ASP A 71 5.20 2.71 -3.44
N LEU A 72 4.45 2.61 -2.35
CA LEU A 72 3.32 1.71 -2.27
C LEU A 72 2.21 2.16 -3.22
N ARG A 73 1.92 3.45 -3.25
CA ARG A 73 0.90 3.97 -4.15
C ARG A 73 1.28 3.76 -5.60
N ALA A 74 2.54 3.97 -5.94
CA ALA A 74 3.00 3.79 -7.30
C ALA A 74 2.87 2.33 -7.73
N LEU A 75 3.19 1.42 -6.83
CA LEU A 75 3.07 0.01 -7.13
C LEU A 75 1.61 -0.36 -7.37
N LEU A 76 0.73 0.09 -6.49
CA LEU A 76 -0.68 -0.24 -6.62
C LEU A 76 -1.28 0.36 -7.89
N ALA A 77 -0.84 1.54 -8.27
CA ALA A 77 -1.32 2.18 -9.49
C ALA A 77 -0.92 1.36 -10.72
N ARG A 78 0.26 0.74 -10.68
CA ARG A 78 0.70 -0.07 -11.80
C ARG A 78 -0.04 -1.39 -11.88
N LEU A 79 -0.37 -1.96 -10.72
CA LEU A 79 -0.95 -3.28 -10.69
C LEU A 79 -2.47 -3.30 -10.65
N ALA A 80 -3.08 -2.22 -10.24
CA ALA A 80 -4.52 -2.19 -10.07
C ALA A 80 -5.22 -2.32 -11.41
N PRO A 81 -6.07 -3.28 -11.55
CA PRO A 81 -6.76 -3.48 -12.82
C PRO A 81 -7.60 -2.31 -13.20
N ASN A 82 -8.11 -1.61 -12.23
CA ASN A 82 -8.93 -0.51 -12.51
C ASN A 82 -8.21 0.57 -13.21
N GLY A 83 -7.02 0.79 -12.84
CA GLY A 83 -6.24 1.78 -13.48
C GLY A 83 -6.09 1.46 -14.91
N THR A 84 -6.06 0.19 -15.18
CA THR A 84 -5.92 -0.22 -16.49
C THR A 84 -7.12 -0.07 -17.22
N ASP A 85 -8.15 -0.36 -16.59
CA ASP A 85 -9.34 -0.33 -17.24
C ASP A 85 -9.74 0.91 -17.65
N ALA A 86 -9.32 1.85 -17.08
CA ALA A 86 -9.66 3.13 -17.45
C ALA A 86 -9.55 3.17 -18.91
N SER A 87 -8.89 2.30 -19.38
CA SER A 87 -8.78 2.26 -20.80
C SER A 87 -10.02 1.84 -21.50
#